data_d9a61310353fd421eb54a9efff27aa69
#
_entry.id   d9a61310353fd421eb54a9efff27aa69
#
_cell.length_a   1.000
_cell.length_b   1.000
_cell.length_c   1.000
_cell.angle_alpha   90.00
_cell.angle_beta   90.00
_cell.angle_gamma   90.00
#
_symmetry.space_group_name_H-M   'P 1'
#
loop_
_entity.id
_entity.type
_entity.pdbx_description
1 polymer ?
#
loop_
_entity_poly.entity_id
_entity_poly.type
_entity_poly.pdbx_seq_one_letter_code
_entity_poly.pdbx_strand_id
1 'polypeptide(L)'
;GNLDQYEAPRNDLEQQLCDIWQNLLNIDQVGIHDDFFRLGGHSILAIQLVHKIEQVCDKHVAIADIFKHKTIAQLASVIMQSSALVIPKTTQHPIPLSFAQERLWFIEQYEQGTNAYHIPEVYQLLPDTNLDPLKQAFTALVERHEVLRTVFRLSEDNLQHQVILDEPFIIEEHSVSSIDTLQARIEQDSNKPFDLVNIGPLRVVLYQLEQADDSPLYYILINTHHVASDGWSTQIFYRDLMAYYQHYDQGAEVILPEMPIQYKDFAVWQRGYLQGDILETQLSFWKEQLIGYEPLNLPLDKRVLP
;
A
#
# COMPACT_ATOMS: atom_id res chain seq x y z
N GLY A 1 -32.44 27.79 -8.79
CA GLY A 1 -32.91 26.59 -8.11
C GLY A 1 -34.28 26.85 -7.52
N ASN A 2 -35.21 26.04 -7.88
CA ASN A 2 -36.59 26.15 -7.37
C ASN A 2 -36.60 25.88 -5.87
N LEU A 3 -36.86 26.96 -5.07
CA LEU A 3 -37.10 26.84 -3.63
C LEU A 3 -38.32 25.91 -3.32
N ASP A 4 -39.19 25.69 -4.30
CA ASP A 4 -40.38 24.82 -4.18
C ASP A 4 -40.06 23.32 -4.19
N GLN A 5 -38.79 22.89 -4.44
CA GLN A 5 -38.40 21.49 -4.51
C GLN A 5 -37.35 21.09 -3.45
N TYR A 6 -37.03 21.98 -2.52
CA TYR A 6 -36.13 21.66 -1.44
C TYR A 6 -36.77 20.68 -0.47
N GLU A 7 -36.06 19.57 -0.23
CA GLU A 7 -36.41 18.63 0.82
C GLU A 7 -35.23 18.46 1.78
N ALA A 8 -35.50 18.66 3.07
CA ALA A 8 -34.50 18.56 4.12
C ALA A 8 -34.10 17.11 4.38
N PRO A 9 -32.90 16.89 4.97
CA PRO A 9 -32.48 15.56 5.41
C PRO A 9 -33.50 14.90 6.33
N ARG A 10 -33.77 13.63 6.10
CA ARG A 10 -34.78 12.85 6.83
C ARG A 10 -34.19 12.03 7.96
N ASN A 11 -32.88 11.83 7.96
CA ASN A 11 -32.15 11.03 8.94
C ASN A 11 -30.70 11.52 9.08
N ASP A 12 -29.95 10.93 10.01
CA ASP A 12 -28.59 11.33 10.32
C ASP A 12 -27.64 11.15 9.13
N LEU A 13 -27.76 10.05 8.38
CA LEU A 13 -26.93 9.80 7.22
C LEU A 13 -27.14 10.85 6.11
N GLU A 14 -28.37 11.16 5.81
CA GLU A 14 -28.70 12.22 4.84
C GLU A 14 -28.20 13.57 5.30
N GLN A 15 -28.27 13.89 6.61
CA GLN A 15 -27.72 15.10 7.17
C GLN A 15 -26.20 15.19 7.00
N GLN A 16 -25.50 14.09 7.30
CA GLN A 16 -24.05 14.03 7.10
C GLN A 16 -23.66 14.23 5.64
N LEU A 17 -24.39 13.61 4.72
CA LEU A 17 -24.16 13.77 3.28
C LEU A 17 -24.46 15.20 2.82
N CYS A 18 -25.51 15.84 3.31
CA CYS A 18 -25.79 17.23 3.03
C CYS A 18 -24.65 18.15 3.48
N ASP A 19 -24.14 17.94 4.68
CA ASP A 19 -23.04 18.72 5.23
C ASP A 19 -21.76 18.55 4.39
N ILE A 20 -21.47 17.35 3.97
CA ILE A 20 -20.32 17.05 3.10
C ILE A 20 -20.48 17.75 1.75
N TRP A 21 -21.65 17.65 1.12
CA TRP A 21 -21.92 18.26 -0.18
C TRP A 21 -21.84 19.78 -0.12
N GLN A 22 -22.41 20.39 0.91
CA GLN A 22 -22.36 21.84 1.12
C GLN A 22 -20.91 22.32 1.23
N ASN A 23 -20.08 21.58 1.94
CA ASN A 23 -18.67 21.89 2.08
C ASN A 23 -17.89 21.75 0.78
N LEU A 24 -18.04 20.61 0.09
CA LEU A 24 -17.31 20.33 -1.16
C LEU A 24 -17.74 21.24 -2.31
N LEU A 25 -19.04 21.55 -2.41
CA LEU A 25 -19.61 22.36 -3.48
C LEU A 25 -19.65 23.85 -3.15
N ASN A 26 -19.32 24.21 -1.92
CA ASN A 26 -19.36 25.57 -1.40
C ASN A 26 -20.74 26.22 -1.61
N ILE A 27 -21.78 25.52 -1.19
CA ILE A 27 -23.19 25.90 -1.29
C ILE A 27 -23.80 25.96 0.11
N ASP A 28 -24.66 26.96 0.39
CA ASP A 28 -25.22 27.15 1.70
C ASP A 28 -26.29 26.13 2.08
N GLN A 29 -27.01 25.60 1.10
CA GLN A 29 -28.10 24.68 1.36
C GLN A 29 -28.20 23.66 0.20
N VAL A 30 -28.21 22.37 0.55
CA VAL A 30 -28.39 21.24 -0.39
C VAL A 30 -29.60 20.44 0.07
N GLY A 31 -30.54 20.20 -0.86
CA GLY A 31 -31.66 19.31 -0.65
C GLY A 31 -31.30 17.86 -1.04
N ILE A 32 -32.02 16.89 -0.48
CA ILE A 32 -31.73 15.47 -0.71
C ILE A 32 -32.03 15.00 -2.14
N HIS A 33 -32.78 15.76 -2.91
CA HIS A 33 -33.10 15.46 -4.31
C HIS A 33 -32.29 16.31 -5.32
N ASP A 34 -31.37 17.13 -4.84
CA ASP A 34 -30.48 17.90 -5.70
C ASP A 34 -29.46 16.99 -6.35
N ASP A 35 -29.17 17.23 -7.64
CA ASP A 35 -28.19 16.48 -8.41
C ASP A 35 -26.77 17.05 -8.16
N PHE A 36 -25.85 16.20 -7.73
CA PHE A 36 -24.46 16.57 -7.42
C PHE A 36 -23.79 17.30 -8.58
N PHE A 37 -23.94 16.82 -9.81
CA PHE A 37 -23.27 17.39 -10.98
C PHE A 37 -23.94 18.69 -11.43
N ARG A 38 -25.24 18.83 -11.25
CA ARG A 38 -25.97 20.08 -11.56
C ARG A 38 -25.60 21.19 -10.56
N LEU A 39 -25.23 20.84 -9.34
CA LEU A 39 -24.79 21.81 -8.33
C LEU A 39 -23.33 22.24 -8.51
N GLY A 40 -22.63 21.73 -9.52
CA GLY A 40 -21.26 22.08 -9.80
C GLY A 40 -20.26 20.98 -9.53
N GLY A 41 -20.71 19.78 -9.17
CA GLY A 41 -19.85 18.62 -8.98
C GLY A 41 -19.20 18.17 -10.30
N HIS A 42 -18.00 17.63 -10.18
CA HIS A 42 -17.24 17.06 -11.28
C HIS A 42 -16.40 15.88 -10.78
N SER A 43 -15.67 15.23 -11.68
CA SER A 43 -14.95 13.98 -11.37
C SER A 43 -13.99 14.12 -10.18
N ILE A 44 -13.26 15.23 -10.08
CA ILE A 44 -12.32 15.45 -8.97
C ILE A 44 -13.09 15.60 -7.65
N LEU A 45 -14.18 16.36 -7.65
CA LEU A 45 -15.03 16.50 -6.46
C LEU A 45 -15.73 15.19 -6.09
N ALA A 46 -16.06 14.35 -7.08
CA ALA A 46 -16.62 13.01 -6.80
C ALA A 46 -15.61 12.12 -6.07
N ILE A 47 -14.32 12.18 -6.45
CA ILE A 47 -13.26 11.47 -5.73
C ILE A 47 -13.14 11.96 -4.29
N GLN A 48 -13.16 13.30 -4.10
CA GLN A 48 -13.12 13.88 -2.77
C GLN A 48 -14.37 13.54 -1.94
N LEU A 49 -15.53 13.46 -2.58
CA LEU A 49 -16.78 13.04 -1.94
C LEU A 49 -16.70 11.62 -1.39
N VAL A 50 -16.23 10.67 -2.19
CA VAL A 50 -16.01 9.27 -1.77
C VAL A 50 -15.13 9.23 -0.53
N HIS A 51 -14.03 9.96 -0.55
CA HIS A 51 -13.08 10.01 0.56
C HIS A 51 -13.71 10.62 1.83
N LYS A 52 -14.46 11.70 1.70
CA LYS A 52 -15.16 12.35 2.82
C LYS A 52 -16.24 11.47 3.42
N ILE A 53 -17.00 10.76 2.59
CA ILE A 53 -18.02 9.81 3.07
C ILE A 53 -17.37 8.72 3.92
N GLU A 54 -16.22 8.19 3.48
CA GLU A 54 -15.50 7.19 4.25
C GLU A 54 -15.03 7.74 5.60
N GLN A 55 -14.46 8.96 5.61
CA GLN A 55 -13.97 9.58 6.83
C GLN A 55 -15.08 9.94 7.84
N VAL A 56 -16.19 10.48 7.36
CA VAL A 56 -17.26 11.02 8.21
C VAL A 56 -18.29 9.98 8.58
N CYS A 57 -18.71 9.15 7.58
CA CYS A 57 -19.80 8.19 7.75
C CYS A 57 -19.30 6.79 8.06
N ASP A 58 -17.99 6.54 7.97
CA ASP A 58 -17.38 5.21 8.09
C ASP A 58 -18.05 4.19 7.14
N LYS A 59 -18.34 4.65 5.92
CA LYS A 59 -18.97 3.86 4.87
C LYS A 59 -18.19 3.95 3.59
N HIS A 60 -18.10 2.82 2.90
CA HIS A 60 -17.44 2.74 1.59
C HIS A 60 -18.45 2.96 0.47
N VAL A 61 -18.07 3.83 -0.48
CA VAL A 61 -18.82 4.11 -1.71
C VAL A 61 -17.84 4.10 -2.87
N ALA A 62 -18.17 3.41 -3.94
CA ALA A 62 -17.36 3.47 -5.16
C ALA A 62 -17.63 4.77 -5.93
N ILE A 63 -16.63 5.26 -6.67
CA ILE A 63 -16.80 6.45 -7.52
C ILE A 63 -17.95 6.25 -8.51
N ALA A 64 -18.08 5.03 -9.07
CA ALA A 64 -19.18 4.67 -9.96
C ALA A 64 -20.55 4.89 -9.31
N ASP A 65 -20.68 4.70 -8.00
CA ASP A 65 -21.94 4.91 -7.28
C ASP A 65 -22.35 6.39 -7.29
N ILE A 66 -21.39 7.32 -7.23
CA ILE A 66 -21.67 8.76 -7.30
C ILE A 66 -22.23 9.14 -8.68
N PHE A 67 -21.69 8.57 -9.75
CA PHE A 67 -22.19 8.81 -11.11
C PHE A 67 -23.56 8.17 -11.38
N LYS A 68 -23.84 7.04 -10.74
CA LYS A 68 -25.09 6.32 -10.86
C LYS A 68 -26.19 6.87 -9.97
N HIS A 69 -25.85 7.29 -8.75
CA HIS A 69 -26.77 7.78 -7.72
C HIS A 69 -26.43 9.24 -7.37
N LYS A 70 -26.91 10.15 -8.19
CA LYS A 70 -26.48 11.55 -8.20
C LYS A 70 -27.13 12.43 -7.10
N THR A 71 -28.09 11.90 -6.37
CA THR A 71 -28.77 12.62 -5.28
C THR A 71 -28.43 11.98 -3.93
N ILE A 72 -28.54 12.80 -2.88
CA ILE A 72 -28.30 12.34 -1.50
C ILE A 72 -29.29 11.23 -1.13
N ALA A 73 -30.56 11.36 -1.49
CA ALA A 73 -31.57 10.34 -1.20
C ALA A 73 -31.21 8.97 -1.82
N GLN A 74 -30.77 8.96 -3.07
CA GLN A 74 -30.36 7.74 -3.76
C GLN A 74 -29.06 7.19 -3.18
N LEU A 75 -28.07 8.04 -2.96
CA LEU A 75 -26.78 7.65 -2.43
C LEU A 75 -26.90 7.08 -1.01
N ALA A 76 -27.66 7.74 -0.14
CA ALA A 76 -27.92 7.26 1.22
C ALA A 76 -28.60 5.88 1.23
N SER A 77 -29.54 5.65 0.31
CA SER A 77 -30.21 4.35 0.16
C SER A 77 -29.21 3.26 -0.20
N VAL A 78 -28.29 3.52 -1.12
CA VAL A 78 -27.23 2.56 -1.50
C VAL A 78 -26.29 2.28 -0.33
N ILE A 79 -25.88 3.31 0.39
CA ILE A 79 -24.99 3.19 1.56
C ILE A 79 -25.66 2.35 2.66
N MET A 80 -26.94 2.54 2.91
CA MET A 80 -27.67 1.77 3.91
C MET A 80 -27.89 0.31 3.53
N GLN A 81 -27.96 0.02 2.23
CA GLN A 81 -28.11 -1.35 1.71
C GLN A 81 -26.79 -2.09 1.59
N SER A 82 -25.68 -1.37 1.38
CA SER A 82 -24.36 -1.99 1.35
C SER A 82 -23.89 -2.20 2.80
N SER A 83 -23.83 -3.46 3.23
CA SER A 83 -23.01 -3.78 4.39
C SER A 83 -21.59 -3.36 4.06
N ALA A 84 -20.94 -2.61 4.96
CA ALA A 84 -19.51 -2.29 4.84
C ALA A 84 -18.75 -3.58 4.51
N LEU A 85 -17.97 -3.57 3.42
CA LEU A 85 -17.12 -4.70 3.07
C LEU A 85 -16.01 -4.79 4.13
N VAL A 86 -16.27 -5.55 5.19
CA VAL A 86 -15.29 -5.82 6.23
C VAL A 86 -14.56 -7.10 5.84
N ILE A 87 -13.27 -6.98 5.57
CA ILE A 87 -12.40 -8.14 5.37
C ILE A 87 -12.04 -8.66 6.76
N PRO A 88 -12.46 -9.87 7.13
CA PRO A 88 -12.17 -10.42 8.44
C PRO A 88 -10.72 -10.88 8.53
N LYS A 89 -10.14 -10.86 9.73
CA LYS A 89 -8.88 -11.56 10.00
C LYS A 89 -9.07 -13.05 9.81
N THR A 90 -8.12 -13.67 9.09
CA THR A 90 -8.17 -15.11 8.87
C THR A 90 -7.38 -15.89 9.90
N THR A 91 -7.91 -17.06 10.25
CA THR A 91 -7.20 -18.11 10.96
C THR A 91 -7.02 -19.35 10.09
N GLN A 92 -7.37 -19.25 8.80
CA GLN A 92 -7.29 -20.36 7.86
C GLN A 92 -5.84 -20.78 7.61
N HIS A 93 -5.59 -22.07 7.66
CA HIS A 93 -4.34 -22.70 7.27
C HIS A 93 -4.63 -23.97 6.47
N PRO A 94 -3.91 -24.24 5.37
CA PRO A 94 -2.92 -23.36 4.73
C PRO A 94 -3.54 -22.10 4.17
N ILE A 95 -2.74 -21.02 4.08
CA ILE A 95 -3.20 -19.74 3.57
C ILE A 95 -3.14 -19.76 2.03
N PRO A 96 -4.25 -19.58 1.30
CA PRO A 96 -4.21 -19.53 -0.16
C PRO A 96 -3.54 -18.27 -0.68
N LEU A 97 -3.09 -18.28 -1.93
CA LEU A 97 -2.60 -17.10 -2.62
C LEU A 97 -3.78 -16.25 -3.10
N SER A 98 -3.58 -14.92 -3.17
CA SER A 98 -4.46 -14.07 -3.97
C SER A 98 -4.28 -14.41 -5.46
N PHE A 99 -5.20 -13.94 -6.31
CA PHE A 99 -5.07 -14.16 -7.75
C PHE A 99 -3.83 -13.50 -8.33
N ALA A 100 -3.47 -12.31 -7.85
CA ALA A 100 -2.27 -11.62 -8.28
C ALA A 100 -0.99 -12.36 -7.85
N GLN A 101 -0.93 -12.84 -6.61
CA GLN A 101 0.18 -13.64 -6.12
C GLN A 101 0.35 -14.93 -6.93
N GLU A 102 -0.74 -15.63 -7.19
CA GLU A 102 -0.74 -16.87 -7.98
C GLU A 102 -0.19 -16.64 -9.37
N ARG A 103 -0.66 -15.58 -10.05
CA ARG A 103 -0.22 -15.25 -11.41
C ARG A 103 1.28 -14.93 -11.44
N LEU A 104 1.77 -14.09 -10.55
CA LEU A 104 3.18 -13.68 -10.52
C LEU A 104 4.09 -14.83 -10.12
N TRP A 105 3.69 -15.66 -9.17
CA TRP A 105 4.47 -16.83 -8.78
C TRP A 105 4.53 -17.87 -9.90
N PHE A 106 3.42 -18.09 -10.61
CA PHE A 106 3.38 -18.93 -11.80
C PHE A 106 4.39 -18.47 -12.85
N ILE A 107 4.44 -17.16 -13.13
CA ILE A 107 5.40 -16.58 -14.08
C ILE A 107 6.84 -16.82 -13.61
N GLU A 108 7.12 -16.64 -12.32
CA GLU A 108 8.45 -16.90 -11.75
C GLU A 108 8.88 -18.37 -11.91
N GLN A 109 7.96 -19.30 -11.80
CA GLN A 109 8.24 -20.73 -12.01
C GLN A 109 8.55 -21.05 -13.48
N TYR A 110 7.91 -20.36 -14.42
CA TYR A 110 8.10 -20.55 -15.85
C TYR A 110 9.30 -19.80 -16.42
N GLU A 111 9.54 -18.59 -15.94
CA GLU A 111 10.60 -17.71 -16.43
C GLU A 111 11.70 -17.57 -15.37
N GLN A 112 12.28 -18.67 -14.95
CA GLN A 112 13.32 -18.68 -13.91
C GLN A 112 14.47 -17.73 -14.27
N GLY A 113 14.85 -16.89 -13.31
CA GLY A 113 15.96 -15.96 -13.48
C GLY A 113 15.61 -14.64 -14.15
N THR A 114 14.35 -14.39 -14.49
CA THR A 114 13.92 -13.08 -14.99
C THR A 114 13.98 -12.03 -13.90
N ASN A 115 14.35 -10.79 -14.26
CA ASN A 115 14.26 -9.62 -13.39
C ASN A 115 13.12 -8.68 -13.80
N ALA A 116 12.24 -9.11 -14.69
CA ALA A 116 11.15 -8.29 -15.23
C ALA A 116 10.17 -7.79 -14.17
N TYR A 117 10.04 -8.52 -13.06
CA TYR A 117 9.12 -8.19 -11.96
C TYR A 117 9.83 -7.68 -10.71
N HIS A 118 11.09 -7.27 -10.86
CA HIS A 118 11.85 -6.63 -9.79
C HIS A 118 11.67 -5.12 -9.83
N ILE A 119 11.63 -4.50 -8.65
CA ILE A 119 11.53 -3.05 -8.51
C ILE A 119 12.75 -2.57 -7.71
N PRO A 120 13.93 -2.43 -8.35
CA PRO A 120 15.12 -1.95 -7.67
C PRO A 120 15.11 -0.44 -7.54
N GLU A 121 15.47 0.06 -6.37
CA GLU A 121 15.70 1.47 -6.10
C GLU A 121 17.03 1.63 -5.39
N VAL A 122 17.86 2.56 -5.87
CA VAL A 122 19.19 2.83 -5.34
C VAL A 122 19.28 4.28 -4.89
N TYR A 123 19.75 4.49 -3.68
CA TYR A 123 19.93 5.82 -3.09
C TYR A 123 21.31 5.97 -2.47
N GLN A 124 21.86 7.17 -2.55
CA GLN A 124 22.96 7.57 -1.70
C GLN A 124 22.38 8.07 -0.37
N LEU A 125 22.90 7.60 0.75
CA LEU A 125 22.46 8.07 2.06
C LEU A 125 23.04 9.45 2.37
N LEU A 126 22.26 10.29 3.06
CA LEU A 126 22.75 11.57 3.57
C LEU A 126 23.86 11.32 4.59
N PRO A 127 24.85 12.25 4.69
CA PRO A 127 26.00 12.05 5.57
C PRO A 127 25.67 11.86 7.05
N ASP A 128 24.54 12.41 7.51
CA ASP A 128 24.08 12.33 8.90
C ASP A 128 23.20 11.12 9.18
N THR A 129 23.04 10.22 8.22
CA THR A 129 22.24 9.00 8.40
C THR A 129 22.95 8.03 9.34
N ASN A 130 22.27 7.60 10.39
CA ASN A 130 22.74 6.60 11.33
C ASN A 130 22.32 5.20 10.87
N LEU A 131 23.29 4.33 10.61
CA LEU A 131 23.05 3.03 9.99
C LEU A 131 22.32 2.05 10.91
N ASP A 132 22.68 2.01 12.20
CA ASP A 132 22.00 1.09 13.13
C ASP A 132 20.51 1.40 13.29
N PRO A 133 20.09 2.66 13.53
CA PRO A 133 18.69 3.01 13.49
C PRO A 133 17.99 2.68 12.15
N LEU A 134 18.68 2.87 11.03
CA LEU A 134 18.14 2.53 9.72
C LEU A 134 17.88 1.03 9.57
N LYS A 135 18.83 0.20 10.00
CA LYS A 135 18.66 -1.26 10.02
C LYS A 135 17.51 -1.70 10.91
N GLN A 136 17.40 -1.12 12.10
CA GLN A 136 16.29 -1.38 13.02
C GLN A 136 14.95 -0.98 12.41
N ALA A 137 14.92 0.14 11.68
CA ALA A 137 13.72 0.59 11.00
C ALA A 137 13.25 -0.40 9.93
N PHE A 138 14.16 -0.97 9.14
CA PHE A 138 13.81 -2.01 8.16
C PHE A 138 13.27 -3.27 8.84
N THR A 139 13.89 -3.69 9.94
CA THR A 139 13.42 -4.84 10.70
C THR A 139 11.98 -4.62 11.19
N ALA A 140 11.70 -3.45 11.77
CA ALA A 140 10.36 -3.10 12.24
C ALA A 140 9.34 -3.02 11.10
N LEU A 141 9.76 -2.48 9.95
CA LEU A 141 8.92 -2.39 8.75
C LEU A 141 8.49 -3.77 8.26
N VAL A 142 9.43 -4.71 8.17
CA VAL A 142 9.17 -6.07 7.72
C VAL A 142 8.29 -6.83 8.73
N GLU A 143 8.51 -6.59 10.02
CA GLU A 143 7.68 -7.16 11.08
C GLU A 143 6.23 -6.66 11.01
N ARG A 144 6.04 -5.37 10.73
CA ARG A 144 4.71 -4.76 10.59
C ARG A 144 3.96 -5.28 9.36
N HIS A 145 4.64 -5.41 8.22
CA HIS A 145 4.04 -5.80 6.94
C HIS A 145 4.39 -7.25 6.60
N GLU A 146 3.51 -8.16 6.95
CA GLU A 146 3.70 -9.60 6.72
C GLU A 146 3.98 -9.93 5.26
N VAL A 147 3.43 -9.17 4.31
CA VAL A 147 3.62 -9.38 2.87
C VAL A 147 5.11 -9.29 2.46
N LEU A 148 5.92 -8.51 3.17
CA LEU A 148 7.35 -8.36 2.91
C LEU A 148 8.19 -9.56 3.38
N ARG A 149 7.61 -10.47 4.15
CA ARG A 149 8.23 -11.73 4.59
C ARG A 149 7.40 -12.96 4.25
N THR A 150 6.61 -12.83 3.21
CA THR A 150 5.75 -13.91 2.72
C THR A 150 6.48 -14.69 1.63
N VAL A 151 6.47 -16.00 1.75
CA VAL A 151 7.00 -16.95 0.76
C VAL A 151 5.89 -17.86 0.24
N PHE A 152 6.15 -18.52 -0.87
CA PHE A 152 5.16 -19.34 -1.57
C PHE A 152 5.66 -20.76 -1.69
N ARG A 153 4.83 -21.71 -1.33
CA ARG A 153 5.18 -23.13 -1.29
C ARG A 153 4.09 -24.00 -1.88
N LEU A 154 4.49 -25.20 -2.30
CA LEU A 154 3.58 -26.27 -2.67
C LEU A 154 3.49 -27.24 -1.49
N SER A 155 2.27 -27.62 -1.12
CA SER A 155 2.04 -28.71 -0.18
C SER A 155 2.29 -30.07 -0.85
N GLU A 156 2.27 -31.15 -0.06
CA GLU A 156 2.38 -32.52 -0.57
C GLU A 156 1.28 -32.83 -1.60
N ASP A 157 0.11 -32.20 -1.47
CA ASP A 157 -1.01 -32.32 -2.40
C ASP A 157 -0.91 -31.38 -3.61
N ASN A 158 0.24 -30.74 -3.84
CA ASN A 158 0.47 -29.74 -4.90
C ASN A 158 -0.43 -28.51 -4.79
N LEU A 159 -0.95 -28.19 -3.61
CA LEU A 159 -1.68 -26.97 -3.36
C LEU A 159 -0.74 -25.81 -3.08
N GLN A 160 -0.94 -24.72 -3.80
CA GLN A 160 -0.20 -23.49 -3.60
C GLN A 160 -0.69 -22.79 -2.32
N HIS A 161 0.24 -22.39 -1.48
CA HIS A 161 -0.07 -21.63 -0.27
C HIS A 161 1.04 -20.64 0.06
N GLN A 162 0.70 -19.62 0.84
CA GLN A 162 1.67 -18.67 1.34
C GLN A 162 2.00 -18.94 2.80
N VAL A 163 3.26 -18.67 3.15
CA VAL A 163 3.78 -18.80 4.50
C VAL A 163 4.39 -17.48 4.93
N ILE A 164 4.03 -17.03 6.12
CA ILE A 164 4.60 -15.83 6.72
C ILE A 164 5.82 -16.26 7.54
N LEU A 165 7.01 -15.80 7.16
CA LEU A 165 8.24 -16.14 7.87
C LEU A 165 8.35 -15.34 9.19
N ASP A 166 8.80 -16.02 10.26
CA ASP A 166 9.08 -15.40 11.55
C ASP A 166 10.59 -15.10 11.74
N GLU A 167 11.41 -15.43 10.76
CA GLU A 167 12.84 -15.23 10.84
C GLU A 167 13.21 -13.74 10.78
N PRO A 168 14.29 -13.31 11.47
CA PRO A 168 14.74 -11.93 11.41
C PRO A 168 15.11 -11.52 9.98
N PHE A 169 14.71 -10.31 9.58
CA PHE A 169 15.12 -9.75 8.31
C PHE A 169 16.58 -9.34 8.36
N ILE A 170 17.37 -9.80 7.39
CA ILE A 170 18.82 -9.54 7.33
C ILE A 170 19.11 -8.60 6.17
N ILE A 171 19.84 -7.51 6.47
CA ILE A 171 20.36 -6.59 5.48
C ILE A 171 21.76 -7.02 5.12
N GLU A 172 22.03 -7.24 3.83
CA GLU A 172 23.37 -7.50 3.34
C GLU A 172 24.22 -6.22 3.37
N GLU A 173 25.51 -6.34 3.67
CA GLU A 173 26.44 -5.21 3.73
C GLU A 173 27.71 -5.56 2.97
N HIS A 174 28.18 -4.61 2.14
CA HIS A 174 29.40 -4.75 1.36
C HIS A 174 30.20 -3.47 1.41
N SER A 175 31.55 -3.62 1.50
CA SER A 175 32.49 -2.52 1.34
C SER A 175 33.13 -2.62 -0.04
N VAL A 176 33.21 -1.49 -0.74
CA VAL A 176 33.81 -1.39 -2.07
C VAL A 176 34.81 -0.24 -2.09
N SER A 177 35.84 -0.37 -2.91
CA SER A 177 36.95 0.59 -2.96
C SER A 177 36.87 1.61 -4.09
N SER A 178 35.97 1.42 -5.05
CA SER A 178 35.80 2.31 -6.21
C SER A 178 34.35 2.42 -6.65
N ILE A 179 34.03 3.51 -7.36
CA ILE A 179 32.72 3.72 -7.95
C ILE A 179 32.40 2.63 -8.99
N ASP A 180 33.38 2.23 -9.78
CA ASP A 180 33.17 1.18 -10.80
C ASP A 180 32.79 -0.15 -10.16
N THR A 181 33.47 -0.53 -9.08
CA THR A 181 33.14 -1.72 -8.30
C THR A 181 31.75 -1.60 -7.67
N LEU A 182 31.41 -0.43 -7.14
CA LEU A 182 30.08 -0.16 -6.58
C LEU A 182 28.98 -0.35 -7.62
N GLN A 183 29.12 0.24 -8.80
CA GLN A 183 28.14 0.14 -9.88
C GLN A 183 27.97 -1.30 -10.35
N ALA A 184 29.08 -2.02 -10.53
CA ALA A 184 29.06 -3.44 -10.92
C ALA A 184 28.35 -4.29 -9.88
N ARG A 185 28.59 -4.04 -8.60
CA ARG A 185 27.96 -4.78 -7.50
C ARG A 185 26.48 -4.50 -7.39
N ILE A 186 26.08 -3.24 -7.52
CA ILE A 186 24.66 -2.83 -7.50
C ILE A 186 23.91 -3.48 -8.66
N GLU A 187 24.49 -3.48 -9.86
CA GLU A 187 23.87 -4.11 -11.03
C GLU A 187 23.72 -5.63 -10.80
N GLN A 188 24.75 -6.29 -10.30
CA GLN A 188 24.70 -7.72 -9.98
C GLN A 188 23.59 -8.01 -8.95
N ASP A 189 23.52 -7.25 -7.86
CA ASP A 189 22.55 -7.48 -6.79
C ASP A 189 21.12 -7.15 -7.24
N SER A 190 20.95 -6.12 -8.10
CA SER A 190 19.65 -5.74 -8.66
C SER A 190 19.07 -6.81 -9.57
N ASN A 191 19.93 -7.51 -10.28
CA ASN A 191 19.53 -8.56 -11.24
C ASN A 191 19.47 -9.96 -10.63
N LYS A 192 19.95 -10.14 -9.40
CA LYS A 192 19.92 -11.42 -8.72
C LYS A 192 18.46 -11.91 -8.56
N PRO A 193 18.14 -13.14 -8.95
CA PRO A 193 16.80 -13.69 -8.78
C PRO A 193 16.35 -13.68 -7.31
N PHE A 194 15.04 -13.53 -7.10
CA PHE A 194 14.43 -13.69 -5.78
C PHE A 194 14.14 -15.17 -5.51
N ASP A 195 14.48 -15.63 -4.32
CA ASP A 195 14.03 -16.91 -3.81
C ASP A 195 12.70 -16.70 -3.06
N LEU A 196 11.60 -16.81 -3.80
CA LEU A 196 10.26 -16.63 -3.24
C LEU A 196 9.75 -17.83 -2.44
N VAL A 197 10.54 -18.91 -2.38
CA VAL A 197 10.20 -20.11 -1.59
C VAL A 197 10.78 -20.03 -0.19
N ASN A 198 11.99 -19.44 -0.02
CA ASN A 198 12.73 -19.49 1.22
C ASN A 198 13.04 -18.13 1.84
N ILE A 199 13.16 -17.07 1.04
CA ILE A 199 13.72 -15.79 1.53
C ILE A 199 12.67 -14.66 1.58
N GLY A 200 11.82 -14.56 0.59
CA GLY A 200 10.81 -13.52 0.51
C GLY A 200 11.10 -12.44 -0.52
N PRO A 201 10.18 -11.47 -0.66
CA PRO A 201 10.15 -10.56 -1.80
C PRO A 201 10.88 -9.24 -1.58
N LEU A 202 11.56 -9.04 -0.46
CA LEU A 202 12.33 -7.82 -0.17
C LEU A 202 13.80 -8.15 0.01
N ARG A 203 14.65 -7.40 -0.70
CA ARG A 203 16.10 -7.43 -0.54
C ARG A 203 16.62 -6.02 -0.29
N VAL A 204 17.39 -5.86 0.78
CA VAL A 204 18.06 -4.60 1.11
C VAL A 204 19.54 -4.86 1.22
N VAL A 205 20.32 -4.06 0.51
CA VAL A 205 21.79 -4.15 0.52
C VAL A 205 22.37 -2.76 0.81
N LEU A 206 23.29 -2.69 1.78
CA LEU A 206 24.05 -1.49 2.10
C LEU A 206 25.45 -1.60 1.52
N TYR A 207 25.91 -0.55 0.88
CA TYR A 207 27.24 -0.45 0.30
C TYR A 207 28.00 0.68 0.97
N GLN A 208 29.18 0.37 1.45
CA GLN A 208 30.13 1.36 1.93
C GLN A 208 31.19 1.60 0.87
N LEU A 209 31.22 2.80 0.31
CA LEU A 209 32.28 3.22 -0.62
C LEU A 209 33.39 3.91 0.16
N GLU A 210 34.55 3.30 0.15
CA GLU A 210 35.76 3.85 0.81
C GLU A 210 36.19 5.11 0.08
N GLN A 211 36.56 6.13 0.87
CA GLN A 211 37.10 7.41 0.39
C GLN A 211 38.48 7.64 0.93
N ALA A 212 39.31 8.40 0.18
CA ALA A 212 40.70 8.70 0.57
C ALA A 212 40.82 9.56 1.85
N ASP A 213 39.73 10.23 2.24
CA ASP A 213 39.69 11.15 3.39
C ASP A 213 39.05 10.53 4.66
N ASP A 214 38.94 9.21 4.73
CA ASP A 214 38.33 8.45 5.82
C ASP A 214 36.83 8.74 6.07
N SER A 215 36.15 9.45 5.17
CA SER A 215 34.72 9.69 5.24
C SER A 215 33.97 8.80 4.24
N PRO A 216 33.56 7.58 4.63
CA PRO A 216 32.92 6.69 3.70
C PRO A 216 31.57 7.22 3.23
N LEU A 217 31.23 6.95 1.97
CA LEU A 217 29.90 7.19 1.43
C LEU A 217 29.10 5.89 1.50
N TYR A 218 27.82 6.02 1.81
CA TYR A 218 26.93 4.88 1.91
C TYR A 218 25.84 4.94 0.86
N TYR A 219 25.57 3.80 0.25
CA TYR A 219 24.51 3.60 -0.72
C TYR A 219 23.62 2.47 -0.26
N ILE A 220 22.35 2.52 -0.66
CA ILE A 220 21.38 1.47 -0.33
C ILE A 220 20.64 1.04 -1.59
N LEU A 221 20.56 -0.26 -1.77
CA LEU A 221 19.68 -0.90 -2.74
C LEU A 221 18.45 -1.44 -1.99
N ILE A 222 17.28 -0.99 -2.39
CA ILE A 222 16.01 -1.53 -1.91
C ILE A 222 15.35 -2.18 -3.11
N ASN A 223 15.32 -3.51 -3.14
CA ASN A 223 14.78 -4.28 -4.25
C ASN A 223 13.61 -5.11 -3.78
N THR A 224 12.46 -4.92 -4.41
CA THR A 224 11.25 -5.66 -4.10
C THR A 224 10.77 -6.44 -5.32
N HIS A 225 10.20 -7.61 -5.07
CA HIS A 225 9.48 -8.35 -6.09
C HIS A 225 8.06 -7.82 -6.21
N HIS A 226 7.55 -7.72 -7.43
CA HIS A 226 6.21 -7.23 -7.72
C HIS A 226 5.09 -8.02 -7.02
N VAL A 227 5.37 -9.27 -6.63
CA VAL A 227 4.42 -10.12 -5.90
C VAL A 227 3.99 -9.50 -4.57
N ALA A 228 4.79 -8.63 -3.97
CA ALA A 228 4.46 -7.93 -2.74
C ALA A 228 3.69 -6.61 -2.97
N SER A 229 3.67 -6.10 -4.20
CA SER A 229 3.21 -4.73 -4.48
C SER A 229 1.71 -4.50 -4.34
N ASP A 230 0.90 -5.55 -4.35
CA ASP A 230 -0.55 -5.42 -4.13
C ASP A 230 -0.90 -5.22 -2.65
N GLY A 231 -0.02 -5.58 -1.74
CA GLY A 231 -0.23 -5.46 -0.29
C GLY A 231 0.23 -4.14 0.33
N TRP A 232 0.91 -3.30 -0.45
CA TRP A 232 1.42 -2.01 0.02
C TRP A 232 1.76 -1.10 -1.17
N SER A 233 1.88 0.21 -0.88
CA SER A 233 2.35 1.19 -1.86
C SER A 233 3.75 1.70 -1.48
N THR A 234 4.44 2.29 -2.44
CA THR A 234 5.74 2.95 -2.20
C THR A 234 5.61 4.02 -1.12
N GLN A 235 4.52 4.78 -1.10
CA GLN A 235 4.27 5.81 -0.08
C GLN A 235 4.14 5.23 1.32
N ILE A 236 3.41 4.12 1.48
CA ILE A 236 3.28 3.44 2.78
C ILE A 236 4.63 2.90 3.24
N PHE A 237 5.37 2.27 2.34
CA PHE A 237 6.70 1.73 2.64
C PHE A 237 7.62 2.81 3.24
N TYR A 238 7.77 3.94 2.54
CA TYR A 238 8.66 5.00 2.98
C TYR A 238 8.12 5.76 4.19
N ARG A 239 6.82 5.95 4.30
CA ARG A 239 6.19 6.54 5.48
C ARG A 239 6.51 5.74 6.75
N ASP A 240 6.28 4.44 6.70
CA ASP A 240 6.49 3.56 7.85
C ASP A 240 7.99 3.44 8.17
N LEU A 241 8.82 3.32 7.15
CA LEU A 241 10.28 3.28 7.31
C LEU A 241 10.79 4.54 8.00
N MET A 242 10.34 5.73 7.57
CA MET A 242 10.74 7.00 8.17
C MET A 242 10.28 7.10 9.62
N ALA A 243 9.04 6.70 9.92
CA ALA A 243 8.53 6.72 11.29
C ALA A 243 9.37 5.85 12.23
N TYR A 244 9.74 4.66 11.79
CA TYR A 244 10.61 3.78 12.56
C TYR A 244 12.04 4.32 12.63
N TYR A 245 12.58 4.87 11.56
CA TYR A 245 13.91 5.47 11.59
C TYR A 245 13.98 6.61 12.62
N GLN A 246 13.03 7.52 12.63
CA GLN A 246 12.98 8.62 13.59
C GLN A 246 12.83 8.10 15.04
N HIS A 247 12.10 7.03 15.22
CA HIS A 247 11.97 6.39 16.53
C HIS A 247 13.31 5.85 17.03
N TYR A 248 14.00 5.07 16.21
CA TYR A 248 15.26 4.45 16.61
C TYR A 248 16.42 5.43 16.65
N ASP A 249 16.40 6.48 15.84
CA ASP A 249 17.46 7.49 15.79
C ASP A 249 17.30 8.57 16.85
N GLN A 250 16.09 9.05 17.09
CA GLN A 250 15.81 10.22 17.93
C GLN A 250 14.83 9.97 19.07
N GLY A 251 14.33 8.76 19.22
CA GLY A 251 13.36 8.43 20.24
C GLY A 251 11.96 8.97 20.00
N ALA A 252 11.64 9.37 18.76
CA ALA A 252 10.32 9.83 18.42
C ALA A 252 9.28 8.73 18.63
N GLU A 253 8.06 9.11 19.04
CA GLU A 253 6.96 8.17 19.14
C GLU A 253 6.54 7.67 17.75
N VAL A 254 6.30 6.36 17.63
CA VAL A 254 5.79 5.78 16.39
C VAL A 254 4.28 5.99 16.34
N ILE A 255 3.83 6.86 15.43
CA ILE A 255 2.42 7.12 15.19
C ILE A 255 2.09 6.66 13.77
N LEU A 256 1.57 5.43 13.67
CA LEU A 256 1.17 4.82 12.40
C LEU A 256 -0.28 4.35 12.50
N PRO A 257 -1.02 4.35 11.37
CA PRO A 257 -2.37 3.80 11.35
C PRO A 257 -2.39 2.34 11.81
N GLU A 258 -3.47 1.95 12.50
CA GLU A 258 -3.68 0.55 12.79
C GLU A 258 -3.78 -0.27 11.50
N MET A 259 -3.25 -1.48 11.56
CA MET A 259 -3.41 -2.48 10.49
C MET A 259 -4.34 -3.58 10.99
N PRO A 260 -5.66 -3.39 10.83
CA PRO A 260 -6.62 -4.39 11.33
C PRO A 260 -6.52 -5.71 10.56
N ILE A 261 -6.02 -5.68 9.33
CA ILE A 261 -5.81 -6.84 8.48
C ILE A 261 -4.42 -6.80 7.82
N GLN A 262 -3.93 -7.97 7.45
CA GLN A 262 -2.74 -8.15 6.62
C GLN A 262 -3.15 -8.63 5.23
N TYR A 263 -2.23 -8.62 4.27
CA TYR A 263 -2.53 -9.04 2.90
C TYR A 263 -3.04 -10.50 2.82
N LYS A 264 -2.59 -11.37 3.72
CA LYS A 264 -3.10 -12.75 3.80
C LYS A 264 -4.62 -12.82 4.02
N ASP A 265 -5.16 -11.90 4.81
CA ASP A 265 -6.59 -11.81 5.08
C ASP A 265 -7.37 -11.46 3.81
N PHE A 266 -6.83 -10.54 3.02
CA PHE A 266 -7.36 -10.22 1.70
C PHE A 266 -7.34 -11.44 0.76
N ALA A 267 -6.25 -12.20 0.74
CA ALA A 267 -6.12 -13.37 -0.11
C ALA A 267 -7.19 -14.43 0.20
N VAL A 268 -7.41 -14.70 1.48
CA VAL A 268 -8.46 -15.65 1.93
C VAL A 268 -9.84 -15.14 1.53
N TRP A 269 -10.11 -13.87 1.79
CA TRP A 269 -11.40 -13.26 1.48
C TRP A 269 -11.67 -13.24 -0.03
N GLN A 270 -10.67 -12.92 -0.85
CA GLN A 270 -10.77 -12.93 -2.31
C GLN A 270 -11.14 -14.32 -2.84
N ARG A 271 -10.55 -15.38 -2.30
CA ARG A 271 -10.84 -16.76 -2.70
C ARG A 271 -12.25 -17.20 -2.33
N GLY A 272 -12.85 -16.63 -1.29
CA GLY A 272 -14.23 -16.87 -0.91
C GLY A 272 -15.26 -16.16 -1.78
N TYR A 273 -14.86 -15.12 -2.51
CA TYR A 273 -15.72 -14.27 -3.33
C TYR A 273 -15.30 -14.32 -4.80
N LEU A 274 -15.57 -15.41 -5.47
CA LEU A 274 -15.15 -15.71 -6.85
C LEU A 274 -16.10 -15.14 -7.91
N GLN A 275 -16.37 -13.82 -7.90
CA GLN A 275 -17.38 -13.25 -8.79
C GLN A 275 -16.87 -11.94 -9.43
N GLY A 276 -17.00 -11.77 -10.74
CA GLY A 276 -16.45 -10.68 -11.53
C GLY A 276 -16.66 -9.27 -10.95
N ASP A 277 -17.91 -8.84 -10.78
CA ASP A 277 -18.21 -7.48 -10.25
C ASP A 277 -17.78 -7.31 -8.80
N ILE A 278 -17.87 -8.37 -8.01
CA ILE A 278 -17.42 -8.40 -6.62
C ILE A 278 -15.90 -8.29 -6.56
N LEU A 279 -15.19 -8.96 -7.47
CA LEU A 279 -13.73 -8.89 -7.55
C LEU A 279 -13.25 -7.47 -7.85
N GLU A 280 -13.86 -6.75 -8.78
CA GLU A 280 -13.54 -5.36 -9.06
C GLU A 280 -13.78 -4.45 -7.85
N THR A 281 -14.88 -4.65 -7.16
CA THR A 281 -15.21 -3.93 -5.93
C THR A 281 -14.16 -4.19 -4.84
N GLN A 282 -13.70 -5.42 -4.69
CA GLN A 282 -12.66 -5.79 -3.74
C GLN A 282 -11.33 -5.11 -4.05
N LEU A 283 -10.92 -5.12 -5.32
CA LEU A 283 -9.69 -4.45 -5.74
C LEU A 283 -9.77 -2.94 -5.54
N SER A 284 -10.92 -2.33 -5.82
CA SER A 284 -11.15 -0.90 -5.58
C SER A 284 -11.08 -0.57 -4.10
N PHE A 285 -11.71 -1.36 -3.25
CA PHE A 285 -11.65 -1.21 -1.79
C PHE A 285 -10.20 -1.24 -1.29
N TRP A 286 -9.42 -2.24 -1.71
CA TRP A 286 -8.03 -2.37 -1.28
C TRP A 286 -7.16 -1.21 -1.75
N LYS A 287 -7.33 -0.76 -2.99
CA LYS A 287 -6.64 0.41 -3.52
C LYS A 287 -6.97 1.68 -2.74
N GLU A 288 -8.22 1.87 -2.35
CA GLU A 288 -8.65 3.03 -1.57
C GLU A 288 -8.07 3.03 -0.15
N GLN A 289 -7.88 1.87 0.47
CA GLN A 289 -7.18 1.77 1.76
C GLN A 289 -5.74 2.29 1.69
N LEU A 290 -5.15 2.31 0.50
CA LEU A 290 -3.80 2.76 0.23
C LEU A 290 -3.71 4.23 -0.22
N ILE A 291 -4.85 4.91 -0.44
CA ILE A 291 -4.92 6.31 -0.84
C ILE A 291 -4.86 7.22 0.41
N GLY A 292 -4.25 8.39 0.26
CA GLY A 292 -4.27 9.45 1.29
C GLY A 292 -3.01 9.59 2.12
N TYR A 293 -1.93 8.95 1.73
CA TYR A 293 -0.64 9.08 2.39
C TYR A 293 0.27 10.04 1.63
N GLU A 294 0.84 11.00 2.33
CA GLU A 294 1.77 11.95 1.74
C GLU A 294 3.16 11.32 1.55
N PRO A 295 3.89 11.73 0.49
CA PRO A 295 5.28 11.30 0.32
C PRO A 295 6.14 11.73 1.50
N LEU A 296 7.02 10.85 1.94
CA LEU A 296 7.93 11.11 3.04
C LEU A 296 9.35 11.32 2.52
N ASN A 297 10.05 12.25 3.16
CA ASN A 297 11.46 12.46 2.92
C ASN A 297 12.27 11.51 3.80
N LEU A 298 12.88 10.52 3.19
CA LEU A 298 13.87 9.69 3.86
C LEU A 298 15.22 10.42 3.92
N PRO A 299 16.14 9.97 4.78
CA PRO A 299 17.52 10.49 4.80
C PRO A 299 18.29 10.02 3.57
N LEU A 300 17.73 10.25 2.39
CA LEU A 300 18.25 9.84 1.10
C LEU A 300 18.52 11.09 0.26
N ASP A 301 19.69 11.16 -0.38
CA ASP A 301 20.07 12.34 -1.16
C ASP A 301 19.47 12.27 -2.56
N LYS A 302 19.86 11.30 -3.35
CA LYS A 302 19.40 11.15 -4.72
C LYS A 302 19.22 9.70 -5.10
N ARG A 303 18.23 9.48 -5.94
CA ARG A 303 18.16 8.21 -6.66
C ARG A 303 19.35 8.13 -7.62
N VAL A 304 20.18 7.14 -7.44
CA VAL A 304 21.34 6.88 -8.28
C VAL A 304 20.99 5.69 -9.18
N LEU A 305 20.46 5.98 -10.37
CA LEU A 305 20.27 4.94 -11.37
C LEU A 305 21.46 4.92 -12.32
N PRO A 306 21.84 3.75 -12.82
CA PRO A 306 22.78 3.64 -13.90
C PRO A 306 22.22 4.23 -15.19
#